data_ad64247e5e9fb41d391a490654dc2078
#
_entry.id   ad64247e5e9fb41d391a490654dc2078
#
_cell.length_a   1.000
_cell.length_b   1.000
_cell.length_c   1.000
_cell.angle_alpha   90.00
_cell.angle_beta   90.00
_cell.angle_gamma   90.00
#
_symmetry.space_group_name_H-M   'P 1'
#
loop_
_entity.id
_entity.type
_entity.pdbx_description
1 polymer ?
#
loop_
_entity_poly.entity_id
_entity_poly.type
_entity_poly.pdbx_seq_one_letter_code
_entity_poly.pdbx_strand_id
1 'polypeptide(L)'
;TAMARAGYNIAVVDTDPQMSLTNWSKSGKAAFDVFTAASEKDVYGIRKDLAEYDFAIVDGAGSLSVITSAAVMVSDLVIIPVTPSPLDFSAAGSVVTVLEAQAYSRKVEARFLITRKIEQATMLNVLKESIKDTGVKPFRTAITQRQIYVKSILDGDSVFESNDGAAKGEVEILTKEIVKVFE
;
A
#
# COMPACT_ATOMS: atom_id res chain seq x y z
N THR A 1 6.28 -9.29 -0.28
CA THR A 1 7.45 -10.09 0.18
C THR A 1 7.43 -10.29 1.71
N ALA A 2 7.35 -9.21 2.56
CA ALA A 2 7.46 -9.36 4.03
C ALA A 2 6.41 -10.32 4.63
N MET A 3 5.14 -10.19 4.24
CA MET A 3 4.06 -11.09 4.70
C MET A 3 4.32 -12.53 4.26
N ALA A 4 4.73 -12.77 3.00
CA ALA A 4 5.08 -14.11 2.51
C ALA A 4 6.24 -14.71 3.30
N ARG A 5 7.27 -13.92 3.65
CA ARG A 5 8.36 -14.35 4.53
C ARG A 5 7.90 -14.66 5.96
N ALA A 6 6.81 -14.07 6.41
CA ALA A 6 6.18 -14.38 7.69
C ALA A 6 5.28 -15.63 7.64
N GLY A 7 5.17 -16.28 6.47
CA GLY A 7 4.43 -17.53 6.30
C GLY A 7 3.01 -17.39 5.80
N TYR A 8 2.55 -16.17 5.47
CA TYR A 8 1.23 -15.95 4.90
C TYR A 8 1.19 -16.27 3.41
N ASN A 9 0.08 -16.85 2.95
CA ASN A 9 -0.24 -17.02 1.53
C ASN A 9 -0.75 -15.68 0.98
N ILE A 10 -0.03 -15.08 0.01
CA ILE A 10 -0.25 -13.70 -0.44
C ILE A 10 -0.59 -13.68 -1.93
N ALA A 11 -1.66 -12.96 -2.27
CA ALA A 11 -1.91 -12.50 -3.62
C ALA A 11 -1.67 -10.99 -3.73
N VAL A 12 -1.24 -10.55 -4.91
CA VAL A 12 -1.19 -9.12 -5.26
C VAL A 12 -1.96 -8.90 -6.55
N VAL A 13 -2.80 -7.87 -6.59
CA VAL A 13 -3.60 -7.50 -7.75
C VAL A 13 -3.06 -6.18 -8.29
N ASP A 14 -2.47 -6.22 -9.46
CA ASP A 14 -1.97 -5.03 -10.17
C ASP A 14 -3.14 -4.40 -10.95
N THR A 15 -3.51 -3.17 -10.59
CA THR A 15 -4.57 -2.41 -11.24
C THR A 15 -4.03 -1.22 -12.04
N ASP A 16 -2.70 -1.04 -12.07
CA ASP A 16 -2.07 0.03 -12.84
C ASP A 16 -2.02 -0.34 -14.34
N PRO A 17 -2.52 0.53 -15.25
CA PRO A 17 -2.39 0.33 -16.69
C PRO A 17 -0.95 0.14 -17.17
N GLN A 18 0.05 0.63 -16.43
CA GLN A 18 1.47 0.43 -16.75
C GLN A 18 1.98 -0.97 -16.37
N MET A 19 1.23 -1.74 -15.58
CA MET A 19 1.58 -3.09 -15.15
C MET A 19 2.99 -3.19 -14.53
N SER A 20 3.39 -2.19 -13.76
CA SER A 20 4.73 -2.09 -13.22
C SER A 20 5.06 -3.25 -12.27
N LEU A 21 4.12 -3.60 -11.39
CA LEU A 21 4.25 -4.72 -10.48
C LEU A 21 4.27 -6.06 -11.21
N THR A 22 3.37 -6.24 -12.17
CA THR A 22 3.30 -7.44 -13.04
C THR A 22 4.61 -7.64 -13.79
N ASN A 23 5.20 -6.57 -14.33
CA ASN A 23 6.46 -6.65 -15.03
C ASN A 23 7.63 -6.97 -14.08
N TRP A 24 7.65 -6.37 -12.90
CA TRP A 24 8.64 -6.70 -11.87
C TRP A 24 8.54 -8.17 -11.43
N SER A 25 7.34 -8.71 -11.24
CA SER A 25 7.14 -10.10 -10.81
C SER A 25 7.68 -11.13 -11.81
N LYS A 26 7.75 -10.79 -13.10
CA LYS A 26 8.32 -11.65 -14.17
C LYS A 26 9.82 -11.92 -13.98
N SER A 27 10.51 -11.19 -13.09
CA SER A 27 11.88 -11.52 -12.68
C SER A 27 11.98 -12.92 -12.03
N GLY A 28 10.85 -13.51 -11.61
CA GLY A 28 10.76 -14.83 -10.98
C GLY A 28 11.14 -14.86 -9.50
N LYS A 29 11.38 -13.70 -8.88
CA LYS A 29 11.77 -13.59 -7.47
C LYS A 29 10.60 -13.24 -6.54
N ALA A 30 9.41 -12.99 -7.10
CA ALA A 30 8.21 -12.73 -6.30
C ALA A 30 7.83 -13.99 -5.50
N ALA A 31 7.69 -13.85 -4.18
CA ALA A 31 7.26 -14.91 -3.27
C ALA A 31 5.73 -14.86 -3.04
N PHE A 32 4.97 -14.48 -4.06
CA PHE A 32 3.51 -14.31 -4.04
C PHE A 32 2.95 -14.36 -5.45
N ASP A 33 1.67 -14.67 -5.56
CA ASP A 33 0.99 -14.69 -6.85
C ASP A 33 0.57 -13.28 -7.28
N VAL A 34 0.63 -13.01 -8.59
CA VAL A 34 0.26 -11.71 -9.15
C VAL A 34 -0.89 -11.89 -10.13
N PHE A 35 -1.95 -11.16 -9.88
CA PHE A 35 -3.14 -11.04 -10.72
C PHE A 35 -3.20 -9.64 -11.32
N THR A 36 -4.00 -9.47 -12.36
CA THR A 36 -4.25 -8.16 -12.97
C THR A 36 -5.74 -7.87 -12.99
N ALA A 37 -6.12 -6.61 -12.77
CA ALA A 37 -7.49 -6.14 -12.90
C ALA A 37 -7.48 -4.78 -13.63
N ALA A 38 -7.86 -4.80 -14.91
CA ALA A 38 -7.82 -3.63 -15.78
C ALA A 38 -9.12 -2.81 -15.79
N SER A 39 -10.17 -3.29 -15.11
CA SER A 39 -11.46 -2.63 -15.02
C SER A 39 -12.09 -2.80 -13.63
N GLU A 40 -13.07 -1.96 -13.33
CA GLU A 40 -13.90 -2.10 -12.13
C GLU A 40 -14.53 -3.50 -12.02
N LYS A 41 -15.03 -4.04 -13.14
CA LYS A 41 -15.62 -5.38 -13.19
C LYS A 41 -14.62 -6.45 -12.81
N ASP A 42 -13.35 -6.30 -13.22
CA ASP A 42 -12.29 -7.25 -12.87
C ASP A 42 -11.99 -7.21 -11.39
N VAL A 43 -11.94 -6.00 -10.79
CA VAL A 43 -11.73 -5.82 -9.34
C VAL A 43 -12.83 -6.52 -8.52
N TYR A 44 -14.09 -6.41 -8.93
CA TYR A 44 -15.17 -7.13 -8.24
C TYR A 44 -15.14 -8.64 -8.52
N GLY A 45 -14.77 -9.03 -9.73
CA GLY A 45 -14.74 -10.45 -10.17
C GLY A 45 -13.66 -11.28 -9.50
N ILE A 46 -12.46 -10.70 -9.34
CA ILE A 46 -11.28 -11.40 -8.83
C ILE A 46 -11.41 -11.86 -7.38
N ARG A 47 -12.35 -11.30 -6.62
CA ARG A 47 -12.53 -11.64 -5.19
C ARG A 47 -12.70 -13.15 -4.94
N LYS A 48 -13.27 -13.88 -5.90
CA LYS A 48 -13.45 -15.34 -5.79
C LYS A 48 -12.11 -16.07 -5.88
N ASP A 49 -11.22 -15.60 -6.75
CA ASP A 49 -9.91 -16.20 -6.97
C ASP A 49 -8.96 -15.90 -5.79
N LEU A 50 -9.27 -14.85 -5.02
CA LEU A 50 -8.51 -14.45 -3.85
C LEU A 50 -8.93 -15.14 -2.55
N ALA A 51 -9.97 -15.97 -2.55
CA ALA A 51 -10.54 -16.56 -1.35
C ALA A 51 -9.62 -17.56 -0.62
N GLU A 52 -8.63 -18.11 -1.31
CA GLU A 52 -7.67 -19.07 -0.75
C GLU A 52 -6.40 -18.40 -0.18
N TYR A 53 -6.29 -17.08 -0.28
CA TYR A 53 -5.16 -16.32 0.23
C TYR A 53 -5.46 -15.74 1.61
N ASP A 54 -4.44 -15.71 2.48
CA ASP A 54 -4.56 -15.06 3.79
C ASP A 54 -4.70 -13.55 3.66
N PHE A 55 -3.96 -12.96 2.69
CA PHE A 55 -4.04 -11.55 2.35
C PHE A 55 -3.98 -11.34 0.83
N ALA A 56 -4.82 -10.45 0.35
CA ALA A 56 -4.76 -9.92 -1.01
C ALA A 56 -4.43 -8.42 -0.96
N ILE A 57 -3.39 -8.01 -1.66
CA ILE A 57 -2.96 -6.61 -1.74
C ILE A 57 -3.31 -6.08 -3.12
N VAL A 58 -4.18 -5.07 -3.18
CA VAL A 58 -4.51 -4.39 -4.44
C VAL A 58 -3.60 -3.19 -4.61
N ASP A 59 -2.73 -3.23 -5.62
CA ASP A 59 -1.86 -2.12 -6.00
C ASP A 59 -2.62 -1.17 -6.93
N GLY A 60 -3.01 -0.03 -6.40
CA GLY A 60 -3.80 0.98 -7.08
C GLY A 60 -2.94 2.00 -7.81
N ALA A 61 -3.41 2.49 -8.94
CA ALA A 61 -2.78 3.63 -9.63
C ALA A 61 -2.73 4.86 -8.70
N GLY A 62 -1.67 5.68 -8.84
CA GLY A 62 -1.42 6.84 -8.00
C GLY A 62 -2.45 7.98 -8.12
N SER A 63 -3.49 7.84 -8.93
CA SER A 63 -4.60 8.78 -9.10
C SER A 63 -5.93 8.14 -8.78
N LEU A 64 -6.87 8.95 -8.28
CA LEU A 64 -8.25 8.49 -8.09
C LEU A 64 -8.89 8.18 -9.45
N SER A 65 -9.28 6.93 -9.63
CA SER A 65 -9.97 6.43 -10.82
C SER A 65 -11.17 5.58 -10.40
N VAL A 66 -12.00 5.19 -11.36
CA VAL A 66 -13.10 4.24 -11.12
C VAL A 66 -12.56 2.92 -10.56
N ILE A 67 -11.42 2.46 -11.06
CA ILE A 67 -10.76 1.22 -10.59
C ILE A 67 -10.27 1.40 -9.15
N THR A 68 -9.65 2.54 -8.82
CA THR A 68 -9.21 2.85 -7.45
C THR A 68 -10.41 2.88 -6.49
N SER A 69 -11.52 3.48 -6.90
CA SER A 69 -12.76 3.50 -6.11
C SER A 69 -13.31 2.09 -5.88
N ALA A 70 -13.32 1.25 -6.91
CA ALA A 70 -13.73 -0.15 -6.80
C ALA A 70 -12.81 -0.93 -5.84
N ALA A 71 -11.50 -0.70 -5.91
CA ALA A 71 -10.52 -1.32 -5.00
C ALA A 71 -10.81 -0.92 -3.54
N VAL A 72 -11.07 0.37 -3.26
CA VAL A 72 -11.49 0.84 -1.93
C VAL A 72 -12.76 0.13 -1.45
N MET A 73 -13.75 -0.03 -2.33
CA MET A 73 -15.04 -0.64 -1.99
C MET A 73 -14.93 -2.13 -1.60
N VAL A 74 -13.98 -2.86 -2.14
CA VAL A 74 -13.80 -4.30 -1.85
C VAL A 74 -12.78 -4.56 -0.73
N SER A 75 -11.99 -3.57 -0.35
CA SER A 75 -10.92 -3.70 0.63
C SER A 75 -11.46 -3.69 2.07
N ASP A 76 -10.79 -4.39 2.95
CA ASP A 76 -11.02 -4.37 4.40
C ASP A 76 -10.12 -3.34 5.09
N LEU A 77 -8.95 -3.05 4.51
CA LEU A 77 -8.03 -2.01 4.92
C LEU A 77 -7.55 -1.22 3.69
N VAL A 78 -7.62 0.10 3.77
CA VAL A 78 -7.02 1.01 2.77
C VAL A 78 -5.79 1.66 3.36
N ILE A 79 -4.64 1.46 2.73
CA ILE A 79 -3.39 2.11 3.08
C ILE A 79 -3.18 3.29 2.14
N ILE A 80 -3.05 4.49 2.70
CA ILE A 80 -2.90 5.74 1.95
C ILE A 80 -1.45 6.21 2.11
N PRO A 81 -0.56 5.93 1.13
CA PRO A 81 0.81 6.42 1.19
C PRO A 81 0.86 7.92 0.98
N VAL A 82 1.62 8.61 1.83
CA VAL A 82 1.86 10.05 1.74
C VAL A 82 3.34 10.33 1.97
N THR A 83 3.87 11.32 1.27
CA THR A 83 5.21 11.83 1.53
C THR A 83 5.13 13.13 2.34
N PRO A 84 6.21 13.61 2.98
CA PRO A 84 6.27 14.92 3.60
C PRO A 84 6.24 16.08 2.56
N SER A 85 5.21 16.10 1.72
CA SER A 85 4.96 17.06 0.65
C SER A 85 3.50 17.50 0.70
N PRO A 86 3.21 18.83 0.71
CA PRO A 86 1.83 19.33 0.69
C PRO A 86 1.02 18.87 -0.53
N LEU A 87 1.68 18.73 -1.69
CA LEU A 87 1.01 18.31 -2.93
C LEU A 87 0.58 16.85 -2.86
N ASP A 88 1.44 15.96 -2.36
CA ASP A 88 1.11 14.54 -2.21
C ASP A 88 -0.01 14.34 -1.18
N PHE A 89 0.00 15.12 -0.09
CA PHE A 89 -1.06 15.07 0.89
C PHE A 89 -2.41 15.56 0.32
N SER A 90 -2.40 16.60 -0.50
CA SER A 90 -3.61 17.08 -1.20
C SER A 90 -4.20 16.01 -2.12
N ALA A 91 -3.35 15.26 -2.85
CA ALA A 91 -3.81 14.17 -3.70
C ALA A 91 -4.48 13.03 -2.88
N ALA A 92 -3.96 12.74 -1.69
CA ALA A 92 -4.52 11.74 -0.78
C ALA A 92 -5.93 12.11 -0.26
N GLY A 93 -6.28 13.40 -0.23
CA GLY A 93 -7.60 13.89 0.16
C GLY A 93 -8.74 13.29 -0.69
N SER A 94 -8.49 13.01 -1.96
CA SER A 94 -9.48 12.36 -2.84
C SER A 94 -9.85 10.96 -2.36
N VAL A 95 -8.90 10.19 -1.86
CA VAL A 95 -9.14 8.84 -1.32
C VAL A 95 -9.93 8.93 -0.01
N VAL A 96 -9.63 9.92 0.84
CA VAL A 96 -10.39 10.17 2.07
C VAL A 96 -11.85 10.46 1.77
N THR A 97 -12.14 11.30 0.76
CA THR A 97 -13.52 11.58 0.32
C THR A 97 -14.26 10.32 -0.14
N VAL A 98 -13.59 9.40 -0.86
CA VAL A 98 -14.20 8.12 -1.25
C VAL A 98 -14.49 7.26 -0.03
N LEU A 99 -13.58 7.21 0.95
CA LEU A 99 -13.77 6.47 2.20
C LEU A 99 -14.95 7.03 3.02
N GLU A 100 -15.09 8.34 3.08
CA GLU A 100 -16.22 8.99 3.75
C GLU A 100 -17.56 8.65 3.07
N ALA A 101 -17.62 8.71 1.73
CA ALA A 101 -18.79 8.29 0.97
C ALA A 101 -19.09 6.80 1.18
N GLN A 102 -18.08 5.95 1.18
CA GLN A 102 -18.23 4.51 1.42
C GLN A 102 -18.75 4.18 2.82
N ALA A 103 -18.40 4.99 3.82
CA ALA A 103 -18.78 4.75 5.22
C ALA A 103 -20.31 4.74 5.45
N TYR A 104 -21.10 5.31 4.52
CA TYR A 104 -22.58 5.23 4.57
C TYR A 104 -23.12 3.81 4.29
N SER A 105 -22.39 3.00 3.54
CA SER A 105 -22.79 1.62 3.22
C SER A 105 -21.98 0.57 3.99
N ARG A 106 -20.67 0.75 4.06
CA ARG A 106 -19.73 -0.14 4.76
C ARG A 106 -18.55 0.68 5.26
N LYS A 107 -18.27 0.58 6.56
CA LYS A 107 -17.04 1.19 7.11
C LYS A 107 -15.83 0.35 6.71
N VAL A 108 -14.91 0.97 5.99
CA VAL A 108 -13.61 0.41 5.64
C VAL A 108 -12.57 1.00 6.57
N GLU A 109 -11.69 0.16 7.12
CA GLU A 109 -10.57 0.65 7.92
C GLU A 109 -9.56 1.35 7.01
N ALA A 110 -9.01 2.46 7.45
CA ALA A 110 -8.02 3.21 6.68
C ALA A 110 -6.86 3.66 7.56
N ARG A 111 -5.66 3.68 6.99
CA ARG A 111 -4.43 4.16 7.64
C ARG A 111 -3.59 4.96 6.65
N PHE A 112 -3.09 6.11 7.10
CA PHE A 112 -1.99 6.76 6.40
C PHE A 112 -0.68 6.03 6.64
N LEU A 113 0.12 5.90 5.59
CA LEU A 113 1.50 5.44 5.65
C LEU A 113 2.43 6.56 5.21
N ILE A 114 3.20 7.09 6.14
CA ILE A 114 4.22 8.08 5.81
C ILE A 114 5.37 7.36 5.11
N THR A 115 5.61 7.72 3.85
CA THR A 115 6.67 7.18 3.00
C THR A 115 7.68 8.26 2.66
N ARG A 116 8.86 7.85 2.16
CA ARG A 116 9.96 8.77 1.80
C ARG A 116 10.27 9.76 2.93
N LYS A 117 10.18 9.27 4.17
CA LYS A 117 10.51 10.09 5.34
C LYS A 117 11.95 10.58 5.23
N ILE A 118 12.12 11.89 5.31
CA ILE A 118 13.41 12.56 5.47
C ILE A 118 13.42 13.13 6.88
N GLU A 119 14.53 13.05 7.60
CA GLU A 119 14.62 13.49 9.00
C GLU A 119 14.58 15.02 9.20
N GLN A 120 14.06 15.77 8.24
CA GLN A 120 13.81 17.21 8.40
C GLN A 120 12.50 17.41 9.18
N ALA A 121 12.64 17.70 10.45
CA ALA A 121 11.57 17.69 11.45
C ALA A 121 10.34 18.56 11.12
N THR A 122 10.51 19.70 10.46
CA THR A 122 9.44 20.69 10.27
C THR A 122 8.31 20.17 9.39
N MET A 123 8.63 19.66 8.17
CA MET A 123 7.62 19.19 7.23
C MET A 123 6.90 17.91 7.72
N LEU A 124 7.62 17.06 8.44
CA LEU A 124 7.01 15.85 9.03
C LEU A 124 5.96 16.20 10.10
N ASN A 125 6.20 17.23 10.89
CA ASN A 125 5.24 17.70 11.89
C ASN A 125 4.00 18.31 11.23
N VAL A 126 4.20 19.15 10.20
CA VAL A 126 3.08 19.71 9.41
C VAL A 126 2.22 18.59 8.83
N LEU A 127 2.84 17.58 8.21
CA LEU A 127 2.12 16.43 7.65
C LEU A 127 1.33 15.68 8.74
N LYS A 128 1.92 15.45 9.91
CA LYS A 128 1.23 14.76 11.02
C LYS A 128 0.01 15.54 11.53
N GLU A 129 0.09 16.87 11.61
CA GLU A 129 -1.07 17.68 11.99
C GLU A 129 -2.15 17.63 10.89
N SER A 130 -1.78 17.76 9.61
CA SER A 130 -2.74 17.64 8.51
C SER A 130 -3.44 16.26 8.48
N ILE A 131 -2.72 15.18 8.77
CA ILE A 131 -3.32 13.84 8.89
C ILE A 131 -4.37 13.80 10.01
N LYS A 132 -4.12 14.39 11.17
CA LYS A 132 -5.08 14.42 12.28
C LYS A 132 -6.41 15.05 11.88
N ASP A 133 -6.38 16.10 11.07
CA ASP A 133 -7.57 16.83 10.61
C ASP A 133 -8.49 15.97 9.74
N THR A 134 -7.97 14.91 9.12
CA THR A 134 -8.77 13.98 8.30
C THR A 134 -9.54 12.95 9.11
N GLY A 135 -9.25 12.77 10.40
CA GLY A 135 -9.80 11.69 11.22
C GLY A 135 -9.25 10.29 10.92
N VAL A 136 -8.46 10.10 9.86
CA VAL A 136 -7.81 8.83 9.53
C VAL A 136 -6.49 8.72 10.28
N LYS A 137 -6.29 7.60 10.99
CA LYS A 137 -5.07 7.39 11.79
C LYS A 137 -3.89 6.99 10.92
N PRO A 138 -2.67 7.46 11.21
CA PRO A 138 -1.47 6.92 10.56
C PRO A 138 -1.02 5.61 11.21
N PHE A 139 -0.26 4.79 10.46
CA PHE A 139 0.61 3.79 11.07
C PHE A 139 1.67 4.48 11.95
N ARG A 140 2.16 3.77 12.96
CA ARG A 140 3.27 4.25 13.80
C ARG A 140 4.58 4.23 13.03
N THR A 141 4.76 3.21 12.20
CA THR A 141 5.91 3.03 11.32
C THR A 141 5.81 3.98 10.13
N ALA A 142 6.94 4.60 9.79
CA ALA A 142 7.12 5.36 8.56
C ALA A 142 8.26 4.71 7.75
N ILE A 143 8.17 4.77 6.43
CA ILE A 143 9.21 4.26 5.53
C ILE A 143 10.15 5.41 5.15
N THR A 144 11.42 5.30 5.56
CA THR A 144 12.44 6.30 5.28
C THR A 144 12.83 6.28 3.80
N GLN A 145 13.16 7.44 3.25
CA GLN A 145 13.69 7.53 1.89
C GLN A 145 15.07 6.90 1.81
N ARG A 146 15.19 5.84 1.01
CA ARG A 146 16.44 5.10 0.81
C ARG A 146 16.62 4.71 -0.66
N GLN A 147 17.85 4.81 -1.14
CA GLN A 147 18.17 4.37 -2.52
C GLN A 147 17.97 2.87 -2.72
N ILE A 148 18.06 2.09 -1.65
CA ILE A 148 17.92 0.65 -1.74
C ILE A 148 16.56 0.20 -2.27
N TYR A 149 15.47 0.94 -2.00
CA TYR A 149 14.16 0.61 -2.55
C TYR A 149 14.13 0.73 -4.08
N VAL A 150 14.77 1.77 -4.64
CA VAL A 150 14.87 1.94 -6.09
C VAL A 150 15.79 0.89 -6.70
N LYS A 151 16.95 0.65 -6.09
CA LYS A 151 17.91 -0.34 -6.56
C LYS A 151 17.32 -1.74 -6.59
N SER A 152 16.65 -2.18 -5.52
CA SER A 152 16.03 -3.50 -5.47
C SER A 152 15.03 -3.72 -6.60
N ILE A 153 14.20 -2.71 -6.92
CA ILE A 153 13.25 -2.82 -8.04
C ILE A 153 13.98 -3.00 -9.37
N LEU A 154 15.06 -2.26 -9.61
CA LEU A 154 15.86 -2.36 -10.84
C LEU A 154 16.52 -3.74 -10.97
N ASP A 155 16.94 -4.33 -9.87
CA ASP A 155 17.59 -5.65 -9.81
C ASP A 155 16.54 -6.80 -9.86
N GLY A 156 15.25 -6.49 -9.91
CA GLY A 156 14.16 -7.47 -9.82
C GLY A 156 14.03 -8.11 -8.43
N ASP A 157 14.62 -7.48 -7.42
CA ASP A 157 14.67 -7.95 -6.03
C ASP A 157 13.71 -7.18 -5.13
N SER A 158 13.58 -7.61 -3.90
CA SER A 158 12.98 -6.84 -2.83
C SER A 158 14.07 -6.28 -1.89
N VAL A 159 13.67 -5.41 -0.97
CA VAL A 159 14.59 -4.90 0.06
C VAL A 159 15.19 -6.01 0.93
N PHE A 160 14.55 -7.18 0.99
CA PHE A 160 14.98 -8.31 1.82
C PHE A 160 16.24 -9.02 1.29
N GLU A 161 16.55 -8.89 0.01
CA GLU A 161 17.77 -9.39 -0.62
C GLU A 161 18.95 -8.41 -0.45
N SER A 162 18.69 -7.21 0.06
CA SER A 162 19.73 -6.19 0.31
C SER A 162 20.47 -6.40 1.64
N ASN A 163 21.49 -5.60 1.89
CA ASN A 163 22.19 -5.55 3.18
C ASN A 163 21.68 -4.41 4.10
N ASP A 164 20.62 -3.68 3.73
CA ASP A 164 20.07 -2.60 4.53
C ASP A 164 19.13 -3.15 5.61
N GLY A 165 19.68 -3.44 6.79
CA GLY A 165 18.91 -3.96 7.93
C GLY A 165 17.85 -2.99 8.44
N ALA A 166 18.08 -1.67 8.33
CA ALA A 166 17.10 -0.68 8.76
C ALA A 166 15.88 -0.64 7.82
N ALA A 167 16.10 -0.71 6.49
CA ALA A 167 15.01 -0.80 5.52
C ALA A 167 14.18 -2.07 5.70
N LYS A 168 14.83 -3.22 5.93
CA LYS A 168 14.14 -4.48 6.25
C LYS A 168 13.29 -4.35 7.51
N GLY A 169 13.87 -3.81 8.59
CA GLY A 169 13.19 -3.63 9.87
C GLY A 169 11.97 -2.72 9.78
N GLU A 170 12.04 -1.61 9.04
CA GLU A 170 10.89 -0.74 8.79
C GLU A 170 9.73 -1.51 8.13
N VAL A 171 10.01 -2.31 7.10
CA VAL A 171 8.98 -3.09 6.38
C VAL A 171 8.44 -4.23 7.26
N GLU A 172 9.27 -4.90 8.05
CA GLU A 172 8.83 -5.95 8.98
C GLU A 172 7.93 -5.39 10.08
N ILE A 173 8.26 -4.23 10.65
CA ILE A 173 7.44 -3.59 11.68
C ILE A 173 6.10 -3.14 11.08
N LEU A 174 6.12 -2.52 9.89
CA LEU A 174 4.91 -2.16 9.18
C LEU A 174 4.02 -3.39 8.91
N THR A 175 4.61 -4.50 8.48
CA THR A 175 3.89 -5.76 8.27
C THR A 175 3.15 -6.21 9.52
N LYS A 176 3.82 -6.18 10.69
CA LYS A 176 3.19 -6.52 11.97
C LYS A 176 2.05 -5.55 12.34
N GLU A 177 2.22 -4.26 12.07
CA GLU A 177 1.15 -3.28 12.28
C GLU A 177 -0.05 -3.53 11.37
N ILE A 178 0.16 -3.92 10.12
CA ILE A 178 -0.92 -4.25 9.17
C ILE A 178 -1.68 -5.49 9.66
N VAL A 179 -0.98 -6.58 9.97
CA VAL A 179 -1.59 -7.83 10.45
C VAL A 179 -2.44 -7.57 11.71
N LYS A 180 -1.92 -6.77 12.63
CA LYS A 180 -2.63 -6.41 13.86
C LYS A 180 -3.95 -5.65 13.65
N VAL A 181 -4.19 -5.07 12.49
CA VAL A 181 -5.48 -4.42 12.18
C VAL A 181 -6.60 -5.47 12.06
N PHE A 182 -6.25 -6.71 11.74
CA PHE A 182 -7.20 -7.81 11.50
C PHE A 182 -7.35 -8.78 12.69
N GLU A 183 -6.55 -8.58 13.75
CA GLU A 183 -6.66 -9.30 15.03
C GLU A 183 -7.66 -8.60 15.98
#